data_1ff4e2124519d7128bbdc083e692d70c
#
_entry.id   1ff4e2124519d7128bbdc083e692d70c
#
_cell.length_a   1.000
_cell.length_b   1.000
_cell.length_c   1.000
_cell.angle_alpha   90.00
_cell.angle_beta   90.00
_cell.angle_gamma   90.00
#
_symmetry.space_group_name_H-M   'P 1'
#
loop_
_entity.id
_entity.type
_entity.pdbx_description
1 polymer ?
#
loop_
_entity_poly.entity_id
_entity_poly.type
_entity_poly.pdbx_seq_one_letter_code
_entity_poly.pdbx_strand_id
1 'polypeptide(L)' 'MTRKEYLLGLAEDYGINRGDVFAIADLLGESEDYDGLLSMLSDYSDDFNPFEDQE' A
#
# COMPACT_ATOMS: atom_id res chain seq x y z
N MET A 1 3.69 -9.02 -16.27
CA MET A 1 3.15 -8.93 -14.92
C MET A 1 1.78 -8.28 -14.94
N THR A 2 0.87 -8.84 -14.20
CA THR A 2 -0.48 -8.25 -14.15
C THR A 2 -0.55 -7.22 -13.04
N ARG A 3 -1.61 -6.41 -13.08
CA ARG A 3 -1.81 -5.43 -12.02
C ARG A 3 -1.94 -6.12 -10.67
N LYS A 4 -2.60 -7.27 -10.66
CA LYS A 4 -2.78 -8.01 -9.42
C LYS A 4 -1.43 -8.40 -8.82
N GLU A 5 -0.55 -8.89 -9.67
CA GLU A 5 0.78 -9.28 -9.19
C GLU A 5 1.57 -8.08 -8.68
N TYR A 6 1.41 -6.96 -9.36
CA TYR A 6 2.06 -5.74 -8.95
C TYR A 6 1.58 -5.32 -7.56
N LEU A 7 0.27 -5.36 -7.35
CA LEU A 7 -0.30 -4.97 -6.06
C LEU A 7 0.10 -5.94 -4.95
N LEU A 8 0.16 -7.22 -5.27
CA LEU A 8 0.62 -8.20 -4.28
C LEU A 8 2.05 -7.93 -3.87
N GLY A 9 2.88 -7.56 -4.84
CA GLY A 9 4.26 -7.21 -4.55
C GLY A 9 4.37 -6.00 -3.65
N LEU A 10 3.52 -5.02 -3.87
CA LEU A 10 3.49 -3.84 -3.03
C LEU A 10 3.10 -4.19 -1.61
N ALA A 11 2.13 -5.07 -1.45
CA ALA A 11 1.70 -5.48 -0.13
C ALA A 11 2.86 -6.08 0.65
N GLU A 12 3.66 -6.89 -0.04
CA GLU A 12 4.81 -7.49 0.61
C GLU A 12 5.90 -6.47 0.90
N ASP A 13 6.15 -5.60 -0.06
CA ASP A 13 7.21 -4.61 0.09
C ASP A 13 6.93 -3.66 1.24
N TYR A 14 5.68 -3.27 1.38
CA TYR A 14 5.31 -2.30 2.41
C TYR A 14 4.83 -2.97 3.70
N GLY A 15 4.72 -4.29 3.70
CA GLY A 15 4.25 -4.99 4.88
C GLY A 15 2.81 -4.70 5.20
N ILE A 16 1.99 -4.53 4.18
CA ILE A 16 0.59 -4.18 4.34
C ILE A 16 -0.27 -5.36 3.90
N ASN A 17 -1.42 -5.51 4.52
CA ASN A 17 -2.34 -6.56 4.16
C ASN A 17 -2.75 -6.41 2.69
N ARG A 18 -2.80 -7.54 1.98
CA ARG A 18 -3.13 -7.52 0.56
C ARG A 18 -4.50 -6.91 0.31
N GLY A 19 -5.47 -7.26 1.16
CA GLY A 19 -6.79 -6.71 1.01
C GLY A 19 -6.80 -5.20 1.11
N ASP A 20 -5.99 -4.67 2.00
CA ASP A 20 -5.89 -3.22 2.17
C ASP A 20 -5.30 -2.58 0.93
N VAL A 21 -4.25 -3.18 0.37
CA VAL A 21 -3.63 -2.63 -0.83
C VAL A 21 -4.63 -2.63 -1.99
N PHE A 22 -5.36 -3.72 -2.15
CA PHE A 22 -6.35 -3.80 -3.22
C PHE A 22 -7.45 -2.77 -3.01
N ALA A 23 -7.90 -2.59 -1.79
CA ALA A 23 -8.96 -1.64 -1.50
C ALA A 23 -8.50 -0.21 -1.80
N ILE A 24 -7.29 0.13 -1.39
CA ILE A 24 -6.77 1.46 -1.65
C ILE A 24 -6.56 1.67 -3.14
N ALA A 25 -6.01 0.68 -3.82
CA ALA A 25 -5.77 0.78 -5.24
C ALA A 25 -7.07 0.95 -6.00
N ASP A 26 -8.11 0.26 -5.56
CA ASP A 26 -9.41 0.35 -6.21
C ASP A 26 -10.03 1.73 -5.99
N LEU A 27 -9.84 2.26 -4.80
CA LEU A 27 -10.37 3.56 -4.45
C LEU A 27 -9.70 4.67 -5.26
N LEU A 28 -8.39 4.60 -5.41
CA LEU A 28 -7.65 5.62 -6.15
C LEU A 28 -7.78 5.47 -7.65
N GLY A 29 -7.91 4.24 -8.12
CA GLY A 29 -8.00 4.01 -9.54
C GLY A 29 -6.67 3.62 -10.16
N GLU A 30 -6.77 3.01 -11.32
CA GLU A 30 -5.60 2.46 -11.99
C GLU A 30 -4.58 3.52 -12.35
N SER A 31 -5.04 4.71 -12.66
CA SER A 31 -4.13 5.77 -13.08
C SER A 31 -3.23 6.25 -11.95
N GLU A 32 -3.56 5.92 -10.72
CA GLU A 32 -2.79 6.33 -9.56
C GLU A 32 -1.89 5.23 -9.03
N ASP A 33 -1.75 4.14 -9.79
CA ASP A 33 -1.00 2.99 -9.28
C ASP A 33 0.44 3.32 -8.95
N TYR A 34 1.02 4.29 -9.62
CA TYR A 34 2.45 4.58 -9.43
C TYR A 34 2.71 5.80 -8.58
N ASP A 35 1.78 6.74 -8.57
CA ASP A 35 1.98 7.96 -7.79
C ASP A 35 1.17 7.97 -6.52
N GLY A 36 -0.13 8.09 -6.68
CA GLY A 36 -1.01 8.20 -5.54
C GLY A 36 -0.98 6.97 -4.66
N LEU A 37 -0.98 5.80 -5.30
CA LEU A 37 -1.00 4.57 -4.54
C LEU A 37 0.27 4.39 -3.70
N LEU A 38 1.41 4.63 -4.30
CA LEU A 38 2.67 4.46 -3.58
C LEU A 38 2.76 5.45 -2.43
N SER A 39 2.33 6.67 -2.67
CA SER A 39 2.32 7.69 -1.63
C SER A 39 1.41 7.28 -0.49
N MET A 40 0.24 6.76 -0.83
CA MET A 40 -0.74 6.34 0.16
C MET A 40 -0.22 5.17 0.98
N LEU A 41 0.40 4.20 0.32
CA LEU A 41 0.94 3.05 1.00
C LEU A 41 2.08 3.44 1.92
N SER A 42 2.88 4.38 1.50
CA SER A 42 3.98 4.85 2.31
C SER A 42 3.46 5.49 3.59
N ASP A 43 2.45 6.33 3.45
CA ASP A 43 1.83 6.96 4.61
C ASP A 43 1.19 5.94 5.53
N TYR A 44 0.50 4.99 4.94
CA TYR A 44 -0.17 3.96 5.70
C TYR A 44 0.84 3.14 6.49
N SER A 45 1.94 2.80 5.85
CA SER A 45 2.98 2.02 6.49
C SER A 45 3.63 2.79 7.64
N ASP A 46 3.85 4.08 7.42
CA ASP A 46 4.41 4.93 8.46
C ASP A 46 3.49 5.05 9.66
N ASP A 47 2.23 5.28 9.37
CA ASP A 47 1.24 5.43 10.41
C ASP A 47 1.19 4.21 11.29
N PHE A 48 1.27 3.06 10.68
CA PHE A 48 1.16 1.82 11.40
C PHE A 48 2.54 1.35 11.80
N ASN A 49 3.06 1.93 12.83
CA ASN A 49 4.37 1.55 13.32
C ASN A 49 4.31 1.39 14.83
N PRO A 50 4.10 0.19 15.31
CA PRO A 50 3.94 -0.03 16.74
C PRO A 50 5.17 0.34 17.54
N PHE A 51 6.32 0.38 16.92
CA PHE A 51 7.52 0.67 17.65
C PHE A 51 7.66 2.12 18.03
N GLU A 52 7.11 2.97 17.20
CA GLU A 52 7.23 4.39 17.48
C GLU A 52 6.37 4.80 18.63
N ASP A 53 5.39 4.04 18.92
CA ASP A 53 4.54 4.35 20.02
C ASP A 53 5.21 4.17 21.35
N GLN A 54 6.33 3.57 21.33
CA GLN A 54 7.00 3.23 22.57
C GLN A 54 7.54 4.42 23.30
N GLU A 55 7.55 5.53 22.72
CA GLU A 55 8.10 6.72 23.37
C GLU A 55 7.62 6.96 24.74
#